data_1ce0c1241d495401ad79da6c522a6c24
#
_entry.id   1ce0c1241d495401ad79da6c522a6c24
#
_cell.length_a   1.000
_cell.length_b   1.000
_cell.length_c   1.000
_cell.angle_alpha   90.00
_cell.angle_beta   90.00
_cell.angle_gamma   90.00
#
_symmetry.space_group_name_H-M   'P 1'
#
loop_
_entity.id
_entity.type
_entity.pdbx_description
1 polymer ?
#
loop_
_entity_poly.entity_id
_entity_poly.type
_entity_poly.pdbx_seq_one_letter_code
_entity_poly.pdbx_strand_id
1 'polypeptide(L)'
;INYYGYSYPGHESENYYVATQIMIWQVVTGNWYQPYYMDGTTSYDISNEMNEINNLRSTPQGRPSFNNQTIKMGLNTPVTLTDSKGTLSNYSITSGNGVNASVNGNDLTVSITSENYDKTLTFSRNFGARDVNIIYGSGGYQRVIYLASRRDPSPNFKLNFELLYAD
;
A
#
# COMPACT_ATOMS: atom_id res chain seq x y z
N ILE A 1 10.80 2.70 3.11
CA ILE A 1 11.74 3.00 2.02
C ILE A 1 11.87 1.78 1.12
N ASN A 2 12.32 0.68 1.61
CA ASN A 2 12.56 -0.51 0.80
C ASN A 2 11.34 -0.99 0.02
N TYR A 3 10.14 -0.87 0.59
CA TYR A 3 8.89 -1.24 -0.08
C TYR A 3 8.56 -0.34 -1.29
N TYR A 4 8.85 0.95 -1.21
CA TYR A 4 8.58 1.93 -2.26
C TYR A 4 9.81 2.34 -3.06
N GLY A 5 10.97 1.77 -2.76
CA GLY A 5 12.23 2.01 -3.46
C GLY A 5 12.36 1.21 -4.77
N TYR A 6 13.58 0.83 -5.10
CA TYR A 6 13.96 0.17 -6.35
C TYR A 6 13.06 -1.00 -6.79
N SER A 7 12.55 -1.78 -5.85
CA SER A 7 11.70 -2.94 -6.21
C SER A 7 10.21 -2.61 -6.31
N TYR A 8 9.81 -1.37 -6.16
CA TYR A 8 8.44 -0.95 -6.44
C TYR A 8 8.20 -0.99 -7.96
N PRO A 9 7.02 -1.45 -8.43
CA PRO A 9 6.73 -1.51 -9.86
C PRO A 9 6.97 -0.17 -10.56
N GLY A 10 7.77 -0.16 -11.62
CA GLY A 10 8.17 1.04 -12.34
C GLY A 10 9.43 1.73 -11.83
N HIS A 11 10.04 1.24 -10.72
CA HIS A 11 11.25 1.81 -10.13
C HIS A 11 12.54 1.01 -10.47
N GLU A 12 12.52 0.20 -11.51
CA GLU A 12 13.64 -0.69 -11.89
C GLU A 12 14.76 0.05 -12.63
N SER A 13 15.11 1.29 -12.22
CA SER A 13 16.21 2.06 -12.78
C SER A 13 17.37 2.23 -11.80
N GLU A 14 18.56 2.58 -12.33
CA GLU A 14 19.73 2.89 -11.51
C GLU A 14 19.46 4.04 -10.54
N ASN A 15 18.73 5.07 -10.98
CA ASN A 15 18.38 6.21 -10.13
C ASN A 15 17.59 5.78 -8.90
N TYR A 16 16.56 4.96 -9.07
CA TYR A 16 15.78 4.44 -7.94
C TYR A 16 16.61 3.50 -7.05
N TYR A 17 17.54 2.75 -7.63
CA TYR A 17 18.46 1.95 -6.84
C TYR A 17 19.32 2.83 -5.93
N VAL A 18 19.97 3.86 -6.49
CA VAL A 18 20.81 4.81 -5.74
C VAL A 18 19.97 5.57 -4.71
N ALA A 19 18.82 6.10 -5.10
CA ALA A 19 17.91 6.80 -4.19
C ALA A 19 17.52 5.91 -2.99
N THR A 20 17.14 4.67 -3.26
CA THR A 20 16.77 3.70 -2.20
C THR A 20 17.93 3.46 -1.23
N GLN A 21 19.16 3.26 -1.74
CA GLN A 21 20.36 3.04 -0.93
C GLN A 21 20.66 4.24 -0.03
N ILE A 22 20.70 5.44 -0.60
CA ILE A 22 20.98 6.68 0.12
C ILE A 22 19.94 6.93 1.22
N MET A 23 18.65 6.77 0.91
CA MET A 23 17.58 6.96 1.89
C MET A 23 17.65 5.93 3.04
N ILE A 24 18.05 4.69 2.76
CA ILE A 24 18.23 3.69 3.80
C ILE A 24 19.44 4.04 4.69
N TRP A 25 20.58 4.43 4.08
CA TRP A 25 21.75 4.85 4.84
C TRP A 25 21.47 6.05 5.72
N GLN A 26 20.72 7.03 5.21
CA GLN A 26 20.30 8.20 5.99
C GLN A 26 19.52 7.79 7.25
N VAL A 27 18.60 6.83 7.13
CA VAL A 27 17.84 6.33 8.30
C VAL A 27 18.73 5.56 9.28
N VAL A 28 19.65 4.75 8.78
CA VAL A 28 20.50 3.88 9.61
C VAL A 28 21.60 4.65 10.32
N THR A 29 22.20 5.65 9.65
CA THR A 29 23.36 6.37 10.16
C THR A 29 23.05 7.77 10.68
N GLY A 30 21.87 8.32 10.35
CA GLY A 30 21.51 9.71 10.63
C GLY A 30 22.20 10.74 9.73
N ASN A 31 23.03 10.30 8.77
CA ASN A 31 23.80 11.19 7.91
C ASN A 31 23.28 11.20 6.48
N TRP A 32 23.40 12.34 5.83
CA TRP A 32 23.17 12.48 4.39
C TRP A 32 24.43 12.05 3.63
N TYR A 33 24.26 11.30 2.54
CA TYR A 33 25.32 10.89 1.63
C TYR A 33 25.00 11.42 0.23
N GLN A 34 25.87 12.33 -0.27
CA GLN A 34 25.76 12.82 -1.63
C GLN A 34 26.30 11.77 -2.60
N PRO A 35 25.48 11.25 -3.52
CA PRO A 35 26.00 10.38 -4.56
C PRO A 35 26.72 11.19 -5.65
N TYR A 36 27.77 10.59 -6.19
CA TYR A 36 28.56 11.15 -7.31
C TYR A 36 28.66 10.14 -8.43
N TYR A 37 28.84 10.65 -9.65
CA TYR A 37 29.27 9.82 -10.77
C TYR A 37 30.67 9.25 -10.51
N MET A 38 31.09 8.31 -11.38
CA MET A 38 32.42 7.65 -11.22
C MET A 38 33.60 8.60 -11.35
N ASP A 39 33.37 9.83 -11.84
CA ASP A 39 34.39 10.91 -11.87
C ASP A 39 34.71 11.46 -10.45
N GLY A 40 33.90 11.10 -9.45
CA GLY A 40 34.04 11.52 -8.07
C GLY A 40 33.79 13.00 -7.78
N THR A 41 33.40 13.78 -8.79
CA THR A 41 33.20 15.25 -8.70
C THR A 41 31.82 15.71 -9.10
N THR A 42 31.21 15.06 -10.10
CA THR A 42 29.86 15.40 -10.57
C THR A 42 28.82 14.75 -9.67
N SER A 43 27.98 15.56 -9.02
CA SER A 43 26.90 15.05 -8.18
C SER A 43 25.84 14.32 -9.01
N TYR A 44 25.39 13.18 -8.49
CA TYR A 44 24.33 12.39 -9.10
C TYR A 44 22.99 12.84 -8.52
N ASP A 45 22.13 13.42 -9.36
CA ASP A 45 20.83 13.92 -8.93
C ASP A 45 19.79 12.80 -8.89
N ILE A 46 19.28 12.53 -7.71
CA ILE A 46 18.24 11.53 -7.42
C ILE A 46 17.04 12.15 -6.68
N SER A 47 16.92 13.48 -6.76
CA SER A 47 15.89 14.22 -6.01
C SER A 47 14.47 13.81 -6.40
N ASN A 48 14.22 13.56 -7.67
CA ASN A 48 12.91 13.15 -8.16
C ASN A 48 12.50 11.79 -7.60
N GLU A 49 13.40 10.82 -7.66
CA GLU A 49 13.18 9.46 -7.18
C GLU A 49 12.97 9.43 -5.65
N MET A 50 13.76 10.19 -4.91
CA MET A 50 13.60 10.34 -3.46
C MET A 50 12.26 10.97 -3.09
N ASN A 51 11.84 12.01 -3.82
CA ASN A 51 10.55 12.67 -3.61
C ASN A 51 9.40 11.70 -3.89
N GLU A 52 9.48 10.92 -4.97
CA GLU A 52 8.45 9.93 -5.28
C GLU A 52 8.37 8.82 -4.22
N ILE A 53 9.51 8.28 -3.79
CA ILE A 53 9.56 7.29 -2.70
C ILE A 53 8.94 7.88 -1.43
N ASN A 54 9.22 9.13 -1.08
CA ASN A 54 8.65 9.80 0.09
C ASN A 54 7.14 10.04 -0.07
N ASN A 55 6.68 10.43 -1.24
CA ASN A 55 5.25 10.59 -1.53
C ASN A 55 4.49 9.27 -1.36
N LEU A 56 5.03 8.18 -1.90
CA LEU A 56 4.45 6.84 -1.73
C LEU A 56 4.45 6.40 -0.26
N ARG A 57 5.49 6.73 0.52
CA ARG A 57 5.54 6.45 1.96
C ARG A 57 4.51 7.25 2.76
N SER A 58 4.25 8.48 2.36
CA SER A 58 3.27 9.36 3.01
C SER A 58 1.82 9.04 2.60
N THR A 59 1.62 8.29 1.51
CA THR A 59 0.30 7.81 1.12
C THR A 59 -0.30 6.96 2.23
N PRO A 60 -1.58 7.17 2.58
CA PRO A 60 -2.23 6.42 3.65
C PRO A 60 -2.06 4.91 3.47
N GLN A 61 -1.53 4.27 4.49
CA GLN A 61 -1.22 2.84 4.52
C GLN A 61 -2.23 2.09 5.40
N GLY A 62 -2.34 0.80 5.15
CA GLY A 62 -3.18 -0.04 5.99
C GLY A 62 -4.53 -0.34 5.37
N ARG A 63 -5.49 -0.63 6.23
CA ARG A 63 -6.86 -0.99 5.85
C ARG A 63 -7.80 0.18 6.11
N PRO A 64 -8.93 0.26 5.37
CA PRO A 64 -9.98 1.24 5.65
C PRO A 64 -10.41 1.23 7.10
N SER A 65 -10.88 2.38 7.60
CA SER A 65 -11.24 2.57 9.01
C SER A 65 -12.36 1.63 9.47
N PHE A 66 -13.19 1.18 8.55
CA PHE A 66 -14.31 0.25 8.79
C PHE A 66 -13.95 -1.24 8.56
N ASN A 67 -12.67 -1.58 8.39
CA ASN A 67 -12.27 -2.99 8.25
C ASN A 67 -12.77 -3.86 9.41
N ASN A 68 -13.29 -5.03 9.09
CA ASN A 68 -13.91 -6.00 10.00
C ASN A 68 -15.21 -5.54 10.68
N GLN A 69 -15.80 -4.42 10.28
CA GLN A 69 -17.10 -4.03 10.80
C GLN A 69 -18.21 -4.97 10.31
N THR A 70 -19.23 -5.12 11.15
CA THR A 70 -20.51 -5.74 10.78
C THR A 70 -21.51 -4.65 10.47
N ILE A 71 -22.01 -4.62 9.24
CA ILE A 71 -22.95 -3.64 8.76
C ILE A 71 -24.34 -4.23 8.82
N LYS A 72 -25.19 -3.62 9.65
CA LYS A 72 -26.60 -3.99 9.80
C LYS A 72 -27.46 -3.12 8.90
N MET A 73 -28.25 -3.71 8.01
CA MET A 73 -29.06 -2.96 7.05
C MET A 73 -30.31 -3.73 6.64
N GLY A 74 -31.34 -2.99 6.22
CA GLY A 74 -32.53 -3.56 5.61
C GLY A 74 -32.28 -4.02 4.17
N LEU A 75 -33.15 -4.90 3.67
CA LEU A 75 -33.12 -5.30 2.27
C LEU A 75 -33.31 -4.09 1.35
N ASN A 76 -32.49 -3.97 0.32
CA ASN A 76 -32.48 -2.85 -0.64
C ASN A 76 -32.27 -1.46 0.00
N THR A 77 -31.73 -1.40 1.22
CA THR A 77 -31.43 -0.13 1.91
C THR A 77 -29.92 0.11 1.88
N PRO A 78 -29.41 1.00 1.03
CA PRO A 78 -27.97 1.26 0.94
C PRO A 78 -27.42 1.91 2.22
N VAL A 79 -26.22 1.53 2.60
CA VAL A 79 -25.44 2.15 3.66
C VAL A 79 -24.11 2.64 3.11
N THR A 80 -23.74 3.87 3.43
CA THR A 80 -22.46 4.46 3.02
C THR A 80 -21.52 4.55 4.22
N LEU A 81 -20.29 4.04 4.04
CA LEU A 81 -19.22 4.05 5.02
C LEU A 81 -18.10 4.95 4.50
N THR A 82 -17.70 5.94 5.30
CA THR A 82 -16.59 6.83 4.94
C THR A 82 -15.28 6.34 5.56
N ASP A 83 -14.26 6.14 4.73
CA ASP A 83 -12.92 5.78 5.21
C ASP A 83 -12.16 7.02 5.70
N SER A 84 -12.08 7.18 7.02
CA SER A 84 -11.34 8.28 7.65
C SER A 84 -9.81 8.19 7.47
N LYS A 85 -9.30 7.04 6.99
CA LYS A 85 -7.87 6.84 6.75
C LYS A 85 -7.45 7.12 5.30
N GLY A 86 -8.41 7.29 4.38
CA GLY A 86 -8.15 7.56 2.97
C GLY A 86 -7.45 6.41 2.23
N THR A 87 -7.59 5.17 2.70
CA THR A 87 -6.93 3.99 2.12
C THR A 87 -7.79 3.22 1.13
N LEU A 88 -9.09 3.54 1.07
CA LEU A 88 -10.09 2.80 0.29
C LEU A 88 -9.76 2.75 -1.20
N SER A 89 -9.24 3.84 -1.77
CA SER A 89 -8.87 3.94 -3.19
C SER A 89 -7.78 2.95 -3.62
N ASN A 90 -7.06 2.36 -2.66
CA ASN A 90 -6.03 1.36 -2.95
C ASN A 90 -6.60 -0.03 -3.21
N TYR A 91 -7.89 -0.26 -2.97
CA TYR A 91 -8.51 -1.58 -3.04
C TYR A 91 -9.45 -1.70 -4.23
N SER A 92 -9.47 -2.89 -4.83
CA SER A 92 -10.49 -3.26 -5.81
C SER A 92 -11.79 -3.58 -5.10
N ILE A 93 -12.85 -2.83 -5.44
CA ILE A 93 -14.17 -2.98 -4.84
C ILE A 93 -15.04 -3.80 -5.79
N THR A 94 -15.52 -4.94 -5.30
CA THR A 94 -16.34 -5.87 -6.06
C THR A 94 -17.60 -6.21 -5.29
N SER A 95 -18.71 -6.36 -5.99
CA SER A 95 -19.96 -6.88 -5.43
C SER A 95 -19.87 -8.39 -5.22
N GLY A 96 -20.68 -8.90 -4.29
CA GLY A 96 -20.84 -10.32 -4.01
C GLY A 96 -22.22 -10.84 -4.41
N ASN A 97 -22.50 -12.11 -4.10
CA ASN A 97 -23.83 -12.65 -4.26
C ASN A 97 -24.81 -11.93 -3.33
N GLY A 98 -25.87 -11.33 -3.87
CA GLY A 98 -26.88 -10.60 -3.10
C GLY A 98 -26.36 -9.38 -2.34
N VAL A 99 -25.13 -8.94 -2.59
CA VAL A 99 -24.54 -7.72 -2.00
C VAL A 99 -23.92 -6.87 -3.09
N ASN A 100 -24.40 -5.64 -3.26
CA ASN A 100 -23.78 -4.66 -4.12
C ASN A 100 -22.81 -3.80 -3.33
N ALA A 101 -21.66 -3.47 -3.95
CA ALA A 101 -20.66 -2.56 -3.41
C ALA A 101 -20.19 -1.60 -4.51
N SER A 102 -20.08 -0.33 -4.18
CA SER A 102 -19.55 0.71 -5.07
C SER A 102 -18.74 1.73 -4.28
N VAL A 103 -17.76 2.35 -4.92
CA VAL A 103 -16.86 3.33 -4.29
C VAL A 103 -16.91 4.66 -5.00
N ASN A 104 -16.89 5.73 -4.21
CA ASN A 104 -16.71 7.10 -4.68
C ASN A 104 -15.76 7.84 -3.72
N GLY A 105 -14.52 8.04 -4.13
CA GLY A 105 -13.49 8.61 -3.26
C GLY A 105 -13.24 7.75 -2.01
N ASN A 106 -13.50 8.33 -0.84
CA ASN A 106 -13.36 7.63 0.45
C ASN A 106 -14.67 6.97 0.93
N ASP A 107 -15.73 7.04 0.14
CA ASP A 107 -17.04 6.50 0.50
C ASP A 107 -17.27 5.15 -0.18
N LEU A 108 -17.58 4.15 0.61
CA LEU A 108 -18.01 2.83 0.18
C LEU A 108 -19.50 2.69 0.45
N THR A 109 -20.29 2.55 -0.60
CA THR A 109 -21.74 2.28 -0.50
C THR A 109 -21.99 0.79 -0.73
N VAL A 110 -22.67 0.16 0.21
CA VAL A 110 -23.05 -1.26 0.17
C VAL A 110 -24.55 -1.42 0.34
N SER A 111 -25.13 -2.46 -0.26
CA SER A 111 -26.55 -2.80 -0.08
C SER A 111 -26.75 -4.31 -0.22
N ILE A 112 -27.63 -4.88 0.64
CA ILE A 112 -28.10 -6.26 0.51
C ILE A 112 -29.31 -6.23 -0.43
N THR A 113 -29.24 -6.98 -1.53
CA THR A 113 -30.26 -6.99 -2.60
C THR A 113 -31.04 -8.29 -2.66
N SER A 114 -30.68 -9.28 -1.86
CA SER A 114 -31.34 -10.59 -1.79
C SER A 114 -31.23 -11.15 -0.37
N GLU A 115 -32.22 -11.90 0.09
CA GLU A 115 -32.14 -12.64 1.36
C GLU A 115 -31.08 -13.74 1.32
N ASN A 116 -30.75 -14.24 0.15
CA ASN A 116 -29.60 -15.12 -0.09
C ASN A 116 -28.40 -14.26 -0.50
N TYR A 117 -27.57 -13.90 0.48
CA TYR A 117 -26.46 -12.97 0.30
C TYR A 117 -25.17 -13.46 0.95
N ASP A 118 -24.05 -12.97 0.46
CA ASP A 118 -22.74 -13.18 1.07
C ASP A 118 -22.64 -12.42 2.39
N LYS A 119 -22.51 -13.16 3.49
CA LYS A 119 -22.40 -12.57 4.84
C LYS A 119 -21.08 -11.85 5.08
N THR A 120 -20.10 -12.07 4.22
CA THR A 120 -18.79 -11.43 4.30
C THR A 120 -18.27 -11.18 2.90
N LEU A 121 -17.84 -9.95 2.62
CA LEU A 121 -17.05 -9.62 1.44
C LEU A 121 -15.60 -9.34 1.84
N THR A 122 -14.67 -9.82 1.02
CA THR A 122 -13.25 -9.52 1.13
C THR A 122 -12.83 -8.74 -0.10
N PHE A 123 -12.29 -7.56 0.12
CA PHE A 123 -11.76 -6.67 -0.90
C PHE A 123 -10.23 -6.73 -0.87
N SER A 124 -9.59 -6.77 -2.02
CA SER A 124 -8.14 -6.97 -2.11
C SER A 124 -7.47 -5.84 -2.88
N ARG A 125 -6.18 -5.68 -2.63
CA ARG A 125 -5.28 -4.85 -3.42
C ARG A 125 -4.05 -5.67 -3.80
N ASN A 126 -3.43 -5.30 -4.92
CA ASN A 126 -2.22 -5.96 -5.38
C ASN A 126 -1.12 -4.93 -5.60
N PHE A 127 -0.18 -4.83 -4.67
CA PHE A 127 1.01 -3.98 -4.82
C PHE A 127 2.21 -4.76 -5.36
N GLY A 128 2.01 -5.97 -5.85
CA GLY A 128 3.09 -6.84 -6.32
C GLY A 128 4.02 -7.28 -5.17
N ALA A 129 4.42 -8.53 -5.17
CA ALA A 129 5.46 -9.02 -4.27
C ALA A 129 6.75 -9.17 -5.08
N ARG A 130 7.87 -8.64 -4.57
CA ARG A 130 9.20 -8.89 -5.14
C ARG A 130 10.20 -9.18 -4.03
N ASP A 131 11.10 -10.11 -4.29
CA ASP A 131 12.24 -10.37 -3.42
C ASP A 131 13.32 -9.31 -3.66
N VAL A 132 13.87 -8.75 -2.59
CA VAL A 132 14.84 -7.67 -2.67
C VAL A 132 16.12 -8.07 -1.96
N ASN A 133 17.23 -7.98 -2.67
CA ASN A 133 18.56 -8.08 -2.12
C ASN A 133 19.18 -6.68 -2.08
N ILE A 134 19.49 -6.15 -0.91
CA ILE A 134 20.23 -4.90 -0.76
C ILE A 134 21.63 -5.21 -0.29
N ILE A 135 22.61 -4.77 -1.07
CA ILE A 135 24.04 -4.93 -0.75
C ILE A 135 24.55 -3.59 -0.26
N TYR A 136 25.04 -3.56 0.97
CA TYR A 136 25.74 -2.39 1.52
C TYR A 136 27.25 -2.55 1.31
N GLY A 137 27.87 -1.54 0.70
CA GLY A 137 29.32 -1.38 0.69
C GLY A 137 29.73 -0.16 1.52
N SER A 138 30.61 -0.31 2.48
CA SER A 138 31.20 0.79 3.24
C SER A 138 32.67 0.52 3.50
N GLY A 139 33.54 1.40 3.01
CA GLY A 139 34.94 1.55 3.43
C GLY A 139 35.76 0.26 3.62
N GLY A 140 35.76 -0.64 2.63
CA GLY A 140 36.50 -1.91 2.69
C GLY A 140 35.75 -3.07 3.33
N TYR A 141 34.55 -2.87 3.83
CA TYR A 141 33.68 -3.94 4.36
C TYR A 141 32.35 -3.96 3.65
N GLN A 142 32.07 -5.06 2.96
CA GLN A 142 30.75 -5.31 2.34
C GLN A 142 29.84 -5.95 3.38
N ARG A 143 28.75 -5.26 3.73
CA ARG A 143 27.67 -5.85 4.52
C ARG A 143 26.49 -6.16 3.60
N VAL A 144 26.12 -7.41 3.51
CA VAL A 144 24.91 -7.87 2.80
C VAL A 144 23.77 -7.87 3.80
N ILE A 145 22.76 -7.05 3.57
CA ILE A 145 21.50 -7.17 4.28
C ILE A 145 20.53 -7.89 3.36
N TYR A 146 20.19 -9.10 3.71
CA TYR A 146 19.20 -9.91 3.03
C TYR A 146 17.82 -9.49 3.52
N LEU A 147 17.04 -8.86 2.66
CA LEU A 147 15.62 -8.58 2.93
C LEU A 147 14.79 -9.51 2.06
N ALA A 148 14.55 -10.68 2.57
CA ALA A 148 13.70 -11.66 1.92
C ALA A 148 12.26 -11.18 1.86
N SER A 149 11.68 -11.20 0.68
CA SER A 149 10.27 -11.08 0.37
C SER A 149 9.51 -9.87 0.97
N ARG A 150 9.06 -9.03 0.06
CA ARG A 150 8.18 -7.88 0.37
C ARG A 150 6.75 -8.31 0.20
N ARG A 151 6.03 -8.40 1.30
CA ARG A 151 4.59 -8.65 1.29
C ARG A 151 3.87 -7.37 1.67
N ASP A 152 2.77 -7.11 0.98
CA ASP A 152 1.83 -6.08 1.42
C ASP A 152 1.33 -6.43 2.84
N PRO A 153 1.53 -5.56 3.85
CA PRO A 153 1.05 -5.81 5.21
C PRO A 153 -0.48 -5.77 5.32
N SER A 154 -1.16 -5.26 4.29
CA SER A 154 -2.60 -5.05 4.27
C SER A 154 -3.22 -5.45 2.93
N PRO A 155 -3.02 -6.70 2.45
CA PRO A 155 -3.45 -7.12 1.11
C PRO A 155 -4.98 -7.12 0.95
N ASN A 156 -5.71 -7.21 2.03
CA ASN A 156 -7.16 -7.27 2.03
C ASN A 156 -7.79 -6.60 3.25
N PHE A 157 -9.05 -6.18 3.09
CA PHE A 157 -9.95 -5.87 4.18
C PHE A 157 -11.28 -6.60 4.01
N LYS A 158 -12.07 -6.68 5.08
CA LYS A 158 -13.34 -7.41 5.11
C LYS A 158 -14.45 -6.53 5.66
N LEU A 159 -15.66 -6.79 5.17
CA LEU A 159 -16.91 -6.35 5.78
C LEU A 159 -17.82 -7.54 6.02
N ASN A 160 -18.53 -7.51 7.13
CA ASN A 160 -19.56 -8.47 7.46
C ASN A 160 -20.93 -7.79 7.32
N PHE A 161 -21.95 -8.56 6.95
CA PHE A 161 -23.29 -8.04 6.71
C PHE A 161 -24.32 -8.80 7.54
N GLU A 162 -25.30 -8.08 8.07
CA GLU A 162 -26.42 -8.61 8.80
C GLU A 162 -27.70 -7.94 8.28
N LEU A 163 -28.61 -8.76 7.75
CA LEU A 163 -29.92 -8.28 7.28
C LEU A 163 -30.83 -8.05 8.49
N LEU A 164 -31.37 -6.84 8.58
CA LEU A 164 -32.40 -6.48 9.53
C LEU A 164 -33.76 -6.74 8.89
N TYR A 165 -34.60 -7.47 9.56
CA TYR A 165 -36.02 -7.64 9.24
C TYR A 165 -36.81 -6.56 9.97
N ALA A 166 -37.77 -5.94 9.30
CA ALA A 166 -38.75 -5.11 9.98
C ALA A 166 -39.69 -6.02 10.80
N ASP A 167 -39.85 -5.71 12.07
CA ASP A 167 -40.83 -6.34 12.92
C ASP A 167 -42.26 -5.96 12.49
#